data_b024e13878ad26f80477eb86e51fdbd2
#
_entry.id   b024e13878ad26f80477eb86e51fdbd2
#
_cell.length_a   1.000
_cell.length_b   1.000
_cell.length_c   1.000
_cell.angle_alpha   90.00
_cell.angle_beta   90.00
_cell.angle_gamma   90.00
#
_symmetry.space_group_name_H-M   'P 1'
#
loop_
_entity.id
_entity.type
_entity.pdbx_description
1 polymer ?
#
loop_
_entity_poly.entity_id
_entity_poly.type
_entity_poly.pdbx_seq_one_letter_code
_entity_poly.pdbx_strand_id
1 'polypeptide(L)'
;MINYKIINSGSDGNAVVIEDYILIDCGVSFEKLKPYYKKLKIVFLTHIHSDHFKKSTIRKLAKERPTLRWACGEWLVEELVKREVNKKNIDILYFGNKYNYKAFKVEIEHLYHDVPNCCYKIEINDKKMIYATDTNSLDGIEAKNYDLYMIEGNYNEKKLLAELEESRRKREFNYRYRVLDTHLSEEKATDFVLRNTDNDNYILEYMHKHKDFNNEEEN
;
A
#
# COMPACT_ATOMS: atom_id res chain seq x y z
N MET A 1 -5.62 -19.43 -4.01
CA MET A 1 -4.66 -18.41 -3.54
C MET A 1 -4.84 -17.19 -4.44
N ILE A 2 -4.77 -15.96 -3.91
CA ILE A 2 -4.74 -14.74 -4.74
C ILE A 2 -3.39 -14.67 -5.44
N ASN A 3 -3.39 -14.44 -6.75
CA ASN A 3 -2.15 -14.22 -7.49
C ASN A 3 -1.71 -12.77 -7.32
N TYR A 4 -0.51 -12.52 -6.83
CA TYR A 4 0.02 -11.17 -6.66
C TYR A 4 1.49 -11.08 -7.03
N LYS A 5 1.93 -9.87 -7.38
CA LYS A 5 3.31 -9.55 -7.66
C LYS A 5 3.66 -8.21 -7.02
N ILE A 6 4.51 -8.22 -6.02
CA ILE A 6 5.11 -7.01 -5.47
C ILE A 6 6.20 -6.55 -6.44
N ILE A 7 5.94 -5.46 -7.17
CA ILE A 7 6.91 -4.87 -8.10
C ILE A 7 7.97 -4.12 -7.31
N ASN A 8 7.52 -3.42 -6.27
CA ASN A 8 8.36 -2.74 -5.31
C ASN A 8 7.54 -2.42 -4.06
N SER A 9 8.22 -2.35 -2.91
CA SER A 9 7.63 -1.88 -1.65
C SER A 9 8.69 -1.18 -0.82
N GLY A 10 8.41 0.07 -0.42
CA GLY A 10 9.30 0.93 0.37
C GLY A 10 9.41 2.35 -0.18
N SER A 11 10.24 3.17 0.44
CA SER A 11 10.41 4.60 0.14
C SER A 11 10.88 4.93 -1.29
N ASP A 12 11.38 3.95 -2.05
CA ASP A 12 11.73 4.17 -3.49
C ASP A 12 10.54 4.02 -4.40
N GLY A 13 9.41 3.53 -3.89
CA GLY A 13 8.20 3.34 -4.65
C GLY A 13 7.44 2.09 -4.24
N ASN A 14 6.13 2.18 -4.30
CA ASN A 14 5.19 1.11 -3.99
C ASN A 14 4.35 0.81 -5.23
N ALA A 15 4.25 -0.47 -5.58
CA ALA A 15 3.40 -0.95 -6.65
C ALA A 15 3.19 -2.46 -6.52
N VAL A 16 1.94 -2.89 -6.45
CA VAL A 16 1.56 -4.30 -6.38
C VAL A 16 0.55 -4.62 -7.48
N VAL A 17 0.81 -5.67 -8.23
CA VAL A 17 -0.15 -6.20 -9.22
C VAL A 17 -0.88 -7.38 -8.62
N ILE A 18 -2.22 -7.35 -8.67
CA ILE A 18 -3.12 -8.41 -8.24
C ILE A 18 -3.83 -8.99 -9.46
N GLU A 19 -3.86 -10.33 -9.57
CA GLU A 19 -4.53 -11.08 -10.65
C GLU A 19 -4.17 -10.58 -12.06
N ASP A 20 -2.94 -10.09 -12.24
CA ASP A 20 -2.41 -9.53 -13.50
C ASP A 20 -3.10 -8.24 -14.01
N TYR A 21 -4.24 -7.82 -13.45
CA TYR A 21 -5.02 -6.73 -14.02
C TYR A 21 -5.39 -5.60 -13.05
N ILE A 22 -5.16 -5.75 -11.76
CA ILE A 22 -5.32 -4.69 -10.75
C ILE A 22 -3.91 -4.22 -10.36
N LEU A 23 -3.67 -2.91 -10.40
CA LEU A 23 -2.47 -2.30 -9.82
C LEU A 23 -2.89 -1.56 -8.57
N ILE A 24 -2.19 -1.76 -7.45
CA ILE A 24 -2.32 -0.96 -6.24
C ILE A 24 -1.04 -0.14 -6.11
N ASP A 25 -1.22 1.18 -6.05
CA ASP A 25 -0.21 2.22 -6.11
C ASP A 25 0.64 2.23 -7.39
N CYS A 26 1.14 3.41 -7.71
CA CYS A 26 1.90 3.69 -8.93
C CYS A 26 3.14 4.52 -8.60
N GLY A 27 3.91 4.09 -7.58
CA GLY A 27 5.09 4.80 -7.08
C GLY A 27 6.39 4.46 -7.82
N VAL A 28 6.37 3.49 -8.72
CA VAL A 28 7.55 3.00 -9.44
C VAL A 28 7.73 3.67 -10.81
N SER A 29 8.89 3.49 -11.42
CA SER A 29 9.11 3.93 -12.81
C SER A 29 8.25 3.14 -13.79
N PHE A 30 7.89 3.76 -14.94
CA PHE A 30 7.14 3.07 -15.99
C PHE A 30 7.87 1.83 -16.52
N GLU A 31 9.20 1.84 -16.53
CA GLU A 31 10.02 0.69 -16.95
C GLU A 31 9.71 -0.56 -16.10
N LYS A 32 9.56 -0.40 -14.76
CA LYS A 32 9.17 -1.49 -13.88
C LYS A 32 7.76 -2.01 -14.17
N LEU A 33 6.85 -1.16 -14.69
CA LEU A 33 5.48 -1.53 -15.07
C LEU A 33 5.36 -2.14 -16.47
N LYS A 34 6.37 -2.01 -17.34
CA LYS A 34 6.33 -2.51 -18.73
C LYS A 34 5.86 -3.97 -18.88
N PRO A 35 6.25 -4.92 -18.03
CA PRO A 35 5.79 -6.30 -18.15
C PRO A 35 4.28 -6.46 -17.91
N TYR A 36 3.64 -5.51 -17.21
CA TYR A 36 2.28 -5.65 -16.68
C TYR A 36 1.27 -4.71 -17.31
N TYR A 37 1.67 -3.48 -17.68
CA TYR A 37 0.74 -2.37 -17.97
C TYR A 37 -0.30 -2.67 -19.05
N LYS A 38 0.01 -3.56 -20.03
CA LYS A 38 -0.94 -3.91 -21.10
C LYS A 38 -2.14 -4.70 -20.60
N LYS A 39 -1.96 -5.49 -19.54
CA LYS A 39 -3.02 -6.31 -18.93
C LYS A 39 -3.84 -5.53 -17.91
N LEU A 40 -3.32 -4.43 -17.35
CA LEU A 40 -4.01 -3.65 -16.32
C LEU A 40 -5.38 -3.18 -16.81
N LYS A 41 -6.38 -3.29 -15.95
CA LYS A 41 -7.74 -2.81 -16.17
C LYS A 41 -8.08 -1.65 -15.22
N ILE A 42 -7.48 -1.63 -14.03
CA ILE A 42 -7.72 -0.62 -13.01
C ILE A 42 -6.47 -0.38 -12.17
N VAL A 43 -6.30 0.85 -11.72
CA VAL A 43 -5.27 1.28 -10.76
C VAL A 43 -5.96 1.85 -9.53
N PHE A 44 -5.68 1.31 -8.36
CA PHE A 44 -6.06 1.85 -7.07
C PHE A 44 -4.92 2.68 -6.51
N LEU A 45 -5.21 3.88 -6.01
CA LEU A 45 -4.21 4.77 -5.43
C LEU A 45 -4.59 5.12 -4.00
N THR A 46 -3.65 4.99 -3.08
CA THR A 46 -3.86 5.21 -1.65
C THR A 46 -3.74 6.68 -1.28
N HIS A 47 -2.61 7.30 -1.56
CA HIS A 47 -2.31 8.69 -1.18
C HIS A 47 -1.32 9.38 -2.14
N ILE A 48 -0.95 10.63 -1.85
CA ILE A 48 -0.26 11.53 -2.78
C ILE A 48 1.27 11.44 -2.76
N HIS A 49 1.89 10.77 -1.79
CA HIS A 49 3.35 10.71 -1.70
C HIS A 49 3.97 10.10 -2.95
N SER A 50 5.16 10.58 -3.31
CA SER A 50 5.80 10.29 -4.60
C SER A 50 6.16 8.83 -4.80
N ASP A 51 6.34 8.08 -3.73
CA ASP A 51 6.58 6.65 -3.70
C ASP A 51 5.30 5.80 -3.82
N HIS A 52 4.11 6.43 -3.82
CA HIS A 52 2.81 5.84 -4.15
C HIS A 52 2.18 6.46 -5.40
N PHE A 53 2.47 7.73 -5.65
CA PHE A 53 1.91 8.53 -6.72
C PHE A 53 3.01 9.14 -7.60
N LYS A 54 3.67 8.34 -8.43
CA LYS A 54 4.75 8.82 -9.31
C LYS A 54 4.18 9.53 -10.53
N LYS A 55 4.17 10.86 -10.46
CA LYS A 55 3.55 11.76 -11.45
C LYS A 55 3.91 11.44 -12.91
N SER A 56 5.18 11.15 -13.17
CA SER A 56 5.66 10.83 -14.53
C SER A 56 5.14 9.48 -15.03
N THR A 57 5.08 8.48 -14.16
CA THR A 57 4.58 7.14 -14.49
C THR A 57 3.08 7.15 -14.73
N ILE A 58 2.31 7.84 -13.88
CA ILE A 58 0.86 8.00 -14.05
C ILE A 58 0.54 8.67 -15.39
N ARG A 59 1.23 9.80 -15.72
CA ARG A 59 1.05 10.47 -17.01
C ARG A 59 1.38 9.55 -18.19
N LYS A 60 2.47 8.80 -18.11
CA LYS A 60 2.87 7.86 -19.17
C LYS A 60 1.84 6.75 -19.31
N LEU A 61 1.40 6.17 -18.20
CA LEU A 61 0.41 5.10 -18.18
C LEU A 61 -0.96 5.58 -18.73
N ALA A 62 -1.40 6.79 -18.39
CA ALA A 62 -2.64 7.38 -18.91
C ALA A 62 -2.58 7.56 -20.45
N LYS A 63 -1.44 7.96 -21.00
CA LYS A 63 -1.22 8.07 -22.45
C LYS A 63 -1.22 6.72 -23.16
N GLU A 64 -0.49 5.75 -22.62
CA GLU A 64 -0.38 4.40 -23.19
C GLU A 64 -1.69 3.60 -23.09
N ARG A 65 -2.51 3.90 -22.09
CA ARG A 65 -3.77 3.19 -21.78
C ARG A 65 -4.92 4.17 -21.54
N PRO A 66 -5.43 4.84 -22.59
CA PRO A 66 -6.45 5.90 -22.46
C PRO A 66 -7.78 5.47 -21.85
N THR A 67 -8.05 4.16 -21.83
CA THR A 67 -9.27 3.57 -21.23
C THR A 67 -9.05 2.92 -19.87
N LEU A 68 -7.83 2.97 -19.33
CA LEU A 68 -7.51 2.43 -18.01
C LEU A 68 -8.35 3.15 -16.95
N ARG A 69 -8.96 2.37 -16.07
CA ARG A 69 -9.70 2.90 -14.92
C ARG A 69 -8.75 3.25 -13.79
N TRP A 70 -9.10 4.29 -13.05
CA TRP A 70 -8.39 4.75 -11.86
C TRP A 70 -9.37 4.88 -10.72
N ALA A 71 -9.06 4.33 -9.57
CA ALA A 71 -9.92 4.37 -8.40
C ALA A 71 -9.14 4.94 -7.21
N CYS A 72 -9.70 5.92 -6.53
CA CYS A 72 -9.06 6.60 -5.41
C CYS A 72 -10.06 7.38 -4.57
N GLY A 73 -9.64 7.84 -3.41
CA GLY A 73 -10.39 8.84 -2.66
C GLY A 73 -10.41 10.20 -3.37
N GLU A 74 -11.35 11.05 -2.99
CA GLU A 74 -11.57 12.36 -3.61
C GLU A 74 -10.31 13.24 -3.63
N TRP A 75 -9.44 13.12 -2.63
CA TRP A 75 -8.19 13.89 -2.49
C TRP A 75 -7.17 13.70 -3.61
N LEU A 76 -7.28 12.65 -4.44
CA LEU A 76 -6.36 12.40 -5.55
C LEU A 76 -6.94 12.77 -6.93
N VAL A 77 -8.23 13.08 -7.02
CA VAL A 77 -8.91 13.32 -8.30
C VAL A 77 -8.28 14.45 -9.08
N GLU A 78 -8.06 15.61 -8.44
CA GLU A 78 -7.45 16.76 -9.10
C GLU A 78 -6.05 16.48 -9.58
N GLU A 79 -5.24 15.77 -8.78
CA GLU A 79 -3.88 15.39 -9.15
C GLU A 79 -3.85 14.40 -10.31
N LEU A 80 -4.78 13.46 -10.39
CA LEU A 80 -4.90 12.57 -11.55
C LEU A 80 -5.23 13.33 -12.83
N VAL A 81 -6.17 14.27 -12.76
CA VAL A 81 -6.51 15.14 -13.91
C VAL A 81 -5.32 15.98 -14.35
N LYS A 82 -4.53 16.55 -13.44
CA LYS A 82 -3.26 17.23 -13.75
C LYS A 82 -2.23 16.31 -14.41
N ARG A 83 -2.37 14.99 -14.29
CA ARG A 83 -1.52 13.97 -14.96
C ARG A 83 -2.16 13.41 -16.23
N GLU A 84 -3.12 14.11 -16.80
CA GLU A 84 -3.76 13.79 -18.08
C GLU A 84 -4.63 12.52 -18.02
N VAL A 85 -5.02 12.09 -16.83
CA VAL A 85 -6.02 11.04 -16.67
C VAL A 85 -7.39 11.60 -17.02
N ASN A 86 -8.12 10.91 -17.92
CA ASN A 86 -9.46 11.34 -18.29
C ASN A 86 -10.41 11.20 -17.07
N LYS A 87 -11.07 12.29 -16.70
CA LYS A 87 -11.98 12.33 -15.54
C LYS A 87 -13.07 11.24 -15.60
N LYS A 88 -13.53 10.87 -16.81
CA LYS A 88 -14.51 9.78 -17.01
C LYS A 88 -13.98 8.38 -16.62
N ASN A 89 -12.68 8.22 -16.50
CA ASN A 89 -12.03 6.98 -16.10
C ASN A 89 -11.67 6.94 -14.62
N ILE A 90 -12.04 7.96 -13.83
CA ILE A 90 -11.76 8.04 -12.39
C ILE A 90 -13.01 7.63 -11.63
N ASP A 91 -12.86 6.60 -10.80
CA ASP A 91 -13.85 6.16 -9.82
C ASP A 91 -13.51 6.79 -8.47
N ILE A 92 -14.38 7.64 -7.95
CA ILE A 92 -14.21 8.25 -6.63
C ILE A 92 -14.78 7.30 -5.60
N LEU A 93 -13.96 6.88 -4.66
CA LEU A 93 -14.33 5.96 -3.60
C LEU A 93 -14.46 6.71 -2.27
N TYR A 94 -15.49 6.36 -1.49
CA TYR A 94 -15.78 6.96 -0.18
C TYR A 94 -15.65 5.90 0.91
N PHE A 95 -15.11 6.28 2.06
CA PHE A 95 -14.90 5.41 3.20
C PHE A 95 -16.16 4.67 3.64
N GLY A 96 -16.01 3.41 4.02
CA GLY A 96 -17.10 2.53 4.45
C GLY A 96 -18.02 2.02 3.34
N ASN A 97 -17.82 2.45 2.09
CA ASN A 97 -18.62 1.99 0.96
C ASN A 97 -18.00 0.77 0.28
N LYS A 98 -18.86 -0.13 -0.19
CA LYS A 98 -18.48 -1.31 -0.99
C LYS A 98 -18.81 -1.09 -2.46
N TYR A 99 -17.83 -1.34 -3.31
CA TYR A 99 -17.93 -1.16 -4.76
C TYR A 99 -17.81 -2.51 -5.45
N ASN A 100 -18.70 -2.78 -6.42
CA ASN A 100 -18.72 -4.02 -7.17
C ASN A 100 -18.24 -3.79 -8.60
N TYR A 101 -17.06 -4.31 -8.92
CA TYR A 101 -16.43 -4.27 -10.25
C TYR A 101 -16.71 -5.54 -11.08
N LYS A 102 -17.78 -6.28 -10.81
CA LYS A 102 -18.16 -7.57 -11.43
C LYS A 102 -17.19 -8.70 -11.14
N ALA A 103 -15.89 -8.54 -11.45
CA ALA A 103 -14.86 -9.56 -11.22
C ALA A 103 -14.35 -9.57 -9.78
N PHE A 104 -14.54 -8.49 -9.03
CA PHE A 104 -14.12 -8.35 -7.64
C PHE A 104 -14.94 -7.26 -6.94
N LYS A 105 -14.89 -7.25 -5.61
CA LYS A 105 -15.45 -6.18 -4.78
C LYS A 105 -14.35 -5.49 -4.04
N VAL A 106 -14.49 -4.20 -3.78
CA VAL A 106 -13.56 -3.40 -2.99
C VAL A 106 -14.30 -2.56 -1.97
N GLU A 107 -13.72 -2.46 -0.79
CA GLU A 107 -14.12 -1.55 0.29
C GLU A 107 -12.90 -0.70 0.64
N ILE A 108 -13.12 0.59 0.92
CA ILE A 108 -12.08 1.55 1.26
C ILE A 108 -12.29 2.02 2.70
N GLU A 109 -11.19 2.04 3.48
CA GLU A 109 -11.18 2.52 4.87
C GLU A 109 -10.08 3.55 5.07
N HIS A 110 -10.30 4.47 6.02
CA HIS A 110 -9.34 5.51 6.35
C HIS A 110 -8.10 4.93 7.06
N LEU A 111 -6.93 5.43 6.70
CA LEU A 111 -5.66 5.20 7.40
C LEU A 111 -5.09 6.50 7.97
N TYR A 112 -4.42 6.39 9.11
CA TYR A 112 -3.80 7.52 9.80
C TYR A 112 -2.41 7.80 9.27
N HIS A 113 -2.27 8.90 8.54
CA HIS A 113 -1.01 9.36 7.96
C HIS A 113 -0.97 10.90 7.93
N ASP A 114 0.18 11.50 7.54
CA ASP A 114 0.35 12.96 7.45
C ASP A 114 -0.40 13.60 6.28
N VAL A 115 -0.87 12.80 5.32
CA VAL A 115 -1.78 13.17 4.23
C VAL A 115 -2.99 12.23 4.20
N PRO A 116 -4.11 12.61 3.55
CA PRO A 116 -5.25 11.70 3.38
C PRO A 116 -4.83 10.38 2.74
N ASN A 117 -5.08 9.27 3.44
CA ASN A 117 -4.66 7.93 3.05
C ASN A 117 -5.78 6.90 3.29
N CYS A 118 -5.70 5.77 2.61
CA CYS A 118 -6.67 4.69 2.74
C CYS A 118 -6.04 3.30 2.59
N CYS A 119 -6.69 2.29 3.16
CA CYS A 119 -6.49 0.90 2.79
C CYS A 119 -7.58 0.43 1.81
N TYR A 120 -7.26 -0.66 1.11
CA TYR A 120 -8.18 -1.38 0.25
C TYR A 120 -8.40 -2.79 0.77
N LYS A 121 -9.67 -3.14 0.99
CA LYS A 121 -10.12 -4.51 1.24
C LYS A 121 -10.73 -5.04 -0.05
N ILE A 122 -10.16 -6.10 -0.60
CA ILE A 122 -10.57 -6.65 -1.90
C ILE A 122 -11.04 -8.08 -1.72
N GLU A 123 -12.24 -8.38 -2.25
CA GLU A 123 -12.79 -9.73 -2.38
C GLU A 123 -12.76 -10.14 -3.85
N ILE A 124 -12.02 -11.19 -4.17
CA ILE A 124 -11.80 -11.68 -5.52
C ILE A 124 -11.65 -13.21 -5.53
N ASN A 125 -12.37 -13.90 -6.44
CA ASN A 125 -12.33 -15.37 -6.55
C ASN A 125 -12.61 -16.08 -5.20
N ASP A 126 -13.59 -15.60 -4.44
CA ASP A 126 -13.97 -16.07 -3.10
C ASP A 126 -12.83 -15.99 -2.05
N LYS A 127 -11.83 -15.16 -2.34
CA LYS A 127 -10.70 -14.85 -1.47
C LYS A 127 -10.73 -13.38 -1.08
N LYS A 128 -10.15 -13.08 0.09
CA LYS A 128 -10.12 -11.73 0.65
C LYS A 128 -8.69 -11.28 0.88
N MET A 129 -8.41 -10.03 0.56
CA MET A 129 -7.14 -9.40 0.89
C MET A 129 -7.33 -8.00 1.43
N ILE A 130 -6.36 -7.55 2.21
CA ILE A 130 -6.20 -6.15 2.62
C ILE A 130 -4.84 -5.64 2.18
N TYR A 131 -4.81 -4.40 1.70
CA TYR A 131 -3.59 -3.63 1.44
C TYR A 131 -3.64 -2.36 2.28
N ALA A 132 -2.74 -2.22 3.25
CA ALA A 132 -2.69 -1.10 4.18
C ALA A 132 -1.22 -0.70 4.44
N THR A 133 -0.81 0.43 3.91
CA THR A 133 0.56 0.97 4.02
C THR A 133 0.52 2.43 4.43
N ASP A 134 1.63 2.93 4.96
CA ASP A 134 1.80 4.30 5.40
C ASP A 134 0.75 4.71 6.44
N THR A 135 0.79 4.00 7.56
CA THR A 135 -0.08 4.26 8.70
C THR A 135 0.64 3.95 10.00
N ASN A 136 0.35 4.69 11.04
CA ASN A 136 0.86 4.39 12.38
C ASN A 136 -0.08 3.50 13.21
N SER A 137 -1.32 3.30 12.76
CA SER A 137 -2.31 2.47 13.43
C SER A 137 -3.31 1.83 12.46
N LEU A 138 -3.77 0.64 12.81
CA LEU A 138 -4.87 -0.08 12.17
C LEU A 138 -6.10 -0.16 13.09
N ASP A 139 -6.18 0.71 14.09
CA ASP A 139 -7.32 0.74 15.01
C ASP A 139 -8.62 1.09 14.26
N GLY A 140 -9.67 0.32 14.54
CA GLY A 140 -10.94 0.44 13.84
C GLY A 140 -11.03 -0.31 12.51
N ILE A 141 -9.92 -0.85 12.00
CA ILE A 141 -9.92 -1.69 10.79
C ILE A 141 -10.20 -3.16 11.19
N GLU A 142 -11.15 -3.78 10.50
CA GLU A 142 -11.44 -5.20 10.63
C GLU A 142 -11.15 -5.93 9.32
N ALA A 143 -10.40 -7.03 9.39
CA ALA A 143 -10.08 -7.89 8.26
C ALA A 143 -10.16 -9.37 8.63
N LYS A 144 -11.35 -9.78 9.12
CA LYS A 144 -11.59 -11.13 9.68
C LYS A 144 -11.40 -12.24 8.65
N ASN A 145 -10.46 -13.16 8.97
CA ASN A 145 -10.16 -14.36 8.19
C ASN A 145 -9.87 -14.05 6.71
N TYR A 146 -9.01 -13.07 6.47
CA TYR A 146 -8.52 -12.76 5.12
C TYR A 146 -7.43 -13.75 4.71
N ASP A 147 -7.34 -14.02 3.41
CA ASP A 147 -6.35 -14.95 2.83
C ASP A 147 -4.99 -14.29 2.60
N LEU A 148 -4.98 -12.97 2.39
CA LEU A 148 -3.76 -12.20 2.15
C LEU A 148 -3.81 -10.86 2.89
N TYR A 149 -2.84 -10.65 3.75
CA TYR A 149 -2.59 -9.40 4.47
C TYR A 149 -1.33 -8.76 3.91
N MET A 150 -1.48 -7.65 3.21
CA MET A 150 -0.39 -6.78 2.79
C MET A 150 -0.40 -5.56 3.70
N ILE A 151 0.31 -5.63 4.79
CA ILE A 151 0.29 -4.66 5.88
C ILE A 151 1.66 -4.01 6.02
N GLU A 152 1.69 -2.72 6.29
CA GLU A 152 2.95 -2.06 6.61
C GLU A 152 3.67 -2.78 7.75
N GLY A 153 4.96 -3.02 7.55
CA GLY A 153 5.90 -3.50 8.55
C GLY A 153 7.21 -2.74 8.32
N ASN A 154 7.19 -1.44 8.60
CA ASN A 154 8.26 -0.52 8.22
C ASN A 154 9.55 -0.82 8.98
N TYR A 155 9.45 -1.19 10.25
CA TYR A 155 10.56 -1.40 11.14
C TYR A 155 10.28 -2.50 12.16
N ASN A 156 11.37 -3.12 12.65
CA ASN A 156 11.34 -3.97 13.84
C ASN A 156 11.43 -3.09 15.10
N GLU A 157 10.45 -3.17 15.98
CA GLU A 157 10.33 -2.27 17.13
C GLU A 157 11.50 -2.41 18.11
N LYS A 158 11.92 -3.64 18.38
CA LYS A 158 13.03 -3.91 19.32
C LYS A 158 14.36 -3.36 18.79
N LYS A 159 14.65 -3.57 17.50
CA LYS A 159 15.85 -3.05 16.85
C LYS A 159 15.86 -1.53 16.87
N LEU A 160 14.76 -0.89 16.46
CA LEU A 160 14.66 0.56 16.42
C LEU A 160 14.82 1.19 17.81
N LEU A 161 14.16 0.65 18.84
CA LEU A 161 14.27 1.17 20.20
C LEU A 161 15.70 1.05 20.73
N ALA A 162 16.41 -0.06 20.47
CA ALA A 162 17.81 -0.23 20.85
C ALA A 162 18.73 0.82 20.21
N GLU A 163 18.54 1.10 18.91
CA GLU A 163 19.29 2.14 18.18
C GLU A 163 19.01 3.55 18.72
N LEU A 164 17.73 3.85 19.02
CA LEU A 164 17.36 5.15 19.59
C LEU A 164 17.95 5.35 20.98
N GLU A 165 17.99 4.31 21.82
CA GLU A 165 18.65 4.36 23.13
C GLU A 165 20.16 4.60 23.01
N GLU A 166 20.83 3.94 22.06
CA GLU A 166 22.25 4.13 21.79
C GLU A 166 22.54 5.57 21.34
N SER A 167 21.78 6.10 20.40
CA SER A 167 21.89 7.49 19.94
C SER A 167 21.70 8.48 21.10
N ARG A 168 20.72 8.20 21.97
CA ARG A 168 20.47 9.01 23.17
C ARG A 168 21.68 9.00 24.15
N ARG A 169 22.29 7.83 24.35
CA ARG A 169 23.50 7.71 25.20
C ARG A 169 24.67 8.50 24.63
N LYS A 170 24.82 8.47 23.29
CA LYS A 170 25.86 9.22 22.54
C LYS A 170 25.52 10.72 22.39
N ARG A 171 24.34 11.16 22.78
CA ARG A 171 23.78 12.52 22.56
C ARG A 171 23.74 12.90 21.06
N GLU A 172 23.51 11.93 20.21
CA GLU A 172 23.36 12.11 18.76
C GLU A 172 21.91 12.35 18.41
N PHE A 173 21.66 13.26 17.44
CA PHE A 173 20.33 13.44 16.89
C PHE A 173 20.00 12.24 16.02
N ASN A 174 18.82 11.60 16.25
CA ASN A 174 18.35 10.51 15.43
C ASN A 174 16.96 10.85 14.85
N TYR A 175 16.90 11.04 13.54
CA TYR A 175 15.66 11.35 12.80
C TYR A 175 14.62 10.22 12.85
N ARG A 176 15.03 8.99 13.20
CA ARG A 176 14.18 7.79 13.25
C ARG A 176 13.11 7.83 14.35
N TYR A 177 13.19 8.80 15.30
CA TYR A 177 12.07 9.02 16.23
C TYR A 177 10.74 9.27 15.49
N ARG A 178 10.78 9.94 14.33
CA ARG A 178 9.58 10.19 13.51
C ARG A 178 8.95 8.90 12.97
N VAL A 179 9.73 7.86 12.76
CA VAL A 179 9.23 6.58 12.24
C VAL A 179 8.21 5.96 13.20
N LEU A 180 8.42 6.10 14.51
CA LEU A 180 7.50 5.62 15.55
C LEU A 180 6.11 6.29 15.46
N ASP A 181 6.06 7.54 15.01
CA ASP A 181 4.83 8.34 14.96
C ASP A 181 4.12 8.21 13.61
N THR A 182 4.81 7.78 12.55
CA THR A 182 4.30 7.83 11.18
C THR A 182 4.09 6.47 10.54
N HIS A 183 4.72 5.42 11.06
CA HIS A 183 4.72 4.09 10.44
C HIS A 183 4.40 2.98 11.44
N LEU A 184 3.96 1.83 10.92
CA LEU A 184 3.62 0.64 11.68
C LEU A 184 4.83 -0.30 11.79
N SER A 185 5.07 -0.86 12.99
CA SER A 185 6.08 -1.90 13.19
C SER A 185 5.63 -3.27 12.70
N GLU A 186 6.59 -4.17 12.44
CA GLU A 186 6.30 -5.58 12.10
C GLU A 186 5.51 -6.27 13.21
N GLU A 187 5.81 -5.95 14.49
CA GLU A 187 5.11 -6.50 15.64
C GLU A 187 3.65 -6.08 15.67
N LYS A 188 3.35 -4.80 15.47
CA LYS A 188 1.96 -4.31 15.41
C LYS A 188 1.18 -4.88 14.22
N ALA A 189 1.83 -5.01 13.06
CA ALA A 189 1.24 -5.66 11.90
C ALA A 189 0.90 -7.13 12.20
N THR A 190 1.82 -7.87 12.83
CA THR A 190 1.58 -9.24 13.25
C THR A 190 0.44 -9.35 14.25
N ASP A 191 0.41 -8.50 15.27
CA ASP A 191 -0.66 -8.46 16.28
C ASP A 191 -2.03 -8.15 15.64
N PHE A 192 -2.07 -7.27 14.63
CA PHE A 192 -3.29 -7.02 13.88
C PHE A 192 -3.79 -8.29 13.18
N VAL A 193 -2.91 -9.02 12.49
CA VAL A 193 -3.28 -10.25 11.79
C VAL A 193 -3.76 -11.31 12.78
N LEU A 194 -3.02 -11.54 13.87
CA LEU A 194 -3.38 -12.53 14.88
C LEU A 194 -4.74 -12.24 15.54
N ARG A 195 -5.12 -10.99 15.69
CA ARG A 195 -6.47 -10.60 16.18
C ARG A 195 -7.58 -10.77 15.15
N ASN A 196 -7.21 -10.88 13.87
CA ASN A 196 -8.14 -10.97 12.74
C ASN A 196 -8.23 -12.36 12.12
N THR A 197 -7.47 -13.35 12.58
CA THR A 197 -7.50 -14.71 12.03
C THR A 197 -7.76 -15.74 13.12
N ASP A 198 -8.55 -16.76 12.79
CA ASP A 198 -8.85 -17.90 13.67
C ASP A 198 -8.07 -19.15 13.24
N ASN A 199 -7.23 -19.06 12.20
CA ASN A 199 -6.45 -20.17 11.65
C ASN A 199 -5.15 -19.68 10.99
N ASP A 200 -4.27 -20.60 10.63
CA ASP A 200 -2.95 -20.32 10.05
C ASP A 200 -2.96 -20.31 8.51
N ASN A 201 -4.13 -20.34 7.85
CA ASN A 201 -4.26 -20.37 6.40
C ASN A 201 -4.31 -18.98 5.79
N TYR A 202 -3.32 -18.14 6.10
CA TYR A 202 -3.19 -16.80 5.53
C TYR A 202 -1.75 -16.56 5.06
N ILE A 203 -1.59 -15.51 4.26
CA ILE A 203 -0.28 -14.97 3.88
C ILE A 203 -0.19 -13.56 4.49
N LEU A 204 0.91 -13.28 5.18
CA LEU A 204 1.27 -11.94 5.64
C LEU A 204 2.50 -11.45 4.87
N GLU A 205 2.34 -10.36 4.13
CA GLU A 205 3.42 -9.63 3.48
C GLU A 205 3.63 -8.30 4.22
N TYR A 206 4.81 -8.13 4.78
CA TYR A 206 5.21 -6.84 5.35
C TYR A 206 5.56 -5.87 4.23
N MET A 207 4.75 -4.82 4.11
CA MET A 207 4.90 -3.79 3.09
C MET A 207 5.70 -2.59 3.63
N HIS A 208 6.22 -1.78 2.72
CA HIS A 208 6.89 -0.51 3.00
C HIS A 208 8.06 -0.63 4.00
N LYS A 209 8.87 -1.70 3.89
CA LYS A 209 10.04 -1.92 4.74
C LYS A 209 11.10 -0.85 4.53
N HIS A 210 11.68 -0.35 5.61
CA HIS A 210 12.80 0.57 5.54
C HIS A 210 14.08 -0.18 5.13
N LYS A 211 14.84 0.37 4.16
CA LYS A 211 16.01 -0.30 3.57
C LYS A 211 17.12 -0.64 4.56
N ASP A 212 17.34 0.22 5.54
CA ASP A 212 18.43 0.05 6.51
C ASP A 212 18.24 -1.16 7.45
N PHE A 213 17.01 -1.69 7.55
CA PHE A 213 16.72 -2.87 8.36
C PHE A 213 16.88 -4.19 7.60
N ASN A 214 17.04 -4.15 6.27
CA ASN A 214 17.10 -5.35 5.42
C ASN A 214 18.53 -5.84 5.11
N ASN A 215 19.58 -5.07 5.48
CA ASN A 215 20.96 -5.39 5.08
C ASN A 215 21.67 -6.43 5.96
N GLU A 216 21.01 -7.03 6.95
CA GLU A 216 21.64 -7.99 7.87
C GLU A 216 21.24 -9.46 7.66
N GLU A 217 20.32 -9.77 6.73
CA GLU A 217 19.89 -11.16 6.48
C GLU A 217 20.64 -11.86 5.31
N GLU A 218 21.60 -11.20 4.64
CA GLU A 218 22.39 -11.76 3.53
C GLU A 218 23.88 -12.00 3.88
N ASN A 219 24.22 -12.32 5.14
CA ASN A 219 25.57 -12.81 5.49
C ASN A 219 25.51 -14.10 6.29
#